data_31714bc369764d6db9f00d808d427067
#
_entry.id   31714bc369764d6db9f00d808d427067
#
_cell.length_a   1.000
_cell.length_b   1.000
_cell.length_c   1.000
_cell.angle_alpha   90.00
_cell.angle_beta   90.00
_cell.angle_gamma   90.00
#
_symmetry.space_group_name_H-M   'P 1'
#
loop_
_entity.id
_entity.type
_entity.pdbx_description
1 polymer ?
#
loop_
_entity_poly.entity_id
_entity_poly.type
_entity_poly.pdbx_seq_one_letter_code
_entity_poly.pdbx_strand_id
1 'polypeptide(L)'
;MCAALDARLRAAPAAAEPLPALVTVVGDVLLDRDVDGVVTRLCPDTPVPVVDTLEVRQSPGGAGLTAVLCAQQAHVRLVAPIAADAPAAELTRLLTEHVDLVPLPQEGSTRRKTRVRSGGQTVVRVDDGGPARPGHVPPAELDRALADTRVLLVSDYGAGVTYDGPVREAIAAAALTTPVVWDPHPRGGPPVAGTAIVTPNLAEAVSMAAELHLDVDPDDVGGLAQALCRSWDAGAVAVTAGDRGAFLAQATGSPVYVPAHPARGDACGAGDRFAASVAIALAQDSDVLEAVVRAVGAASAWVEAGGADGFRRRSRADAGTDAGAAQPASSPAAQTDATVADVERLGSRLRETGTVVATGGCFDIVHAGHVATLEAAARLGDSLVVLLNSDDSVRRLKGPSRPVIPQADRARLLAALDCVTEVVIFDEDDPGAVLDRLRPDVWAKGGDYVADDLPESAVVRGHGGRVVVLPFVEGRSTTAILDRSARSSASRTSTARPTMTPTAATSAAPATTSPTLKESS
;
A
#
# COMPACT_ATOMS: atom_id res chain seq x y z
N MET A 1 10.81 -27.10 53.33
CA MET A 1 10.23 -25.76 53.18
C MET A 1 11.08 -24.83 52.26
N CYS A 2 12.24 -25.27 51.78
CA CYS A 2 13.09 -24.48 50.87
C CYS A 2 12.88 -24.79 49.38
N ALA A 3 12.30 -25.92 48.99
CA ALA A 3 12.10 -26.27 47.58
C ALA A 3 10.88 -25.60 46.90
N ALA A 4 9.96 -25.04 47.68
CA ALA A 4 8.77 -24.35 47.16
C ALA A 4 8.98 -22.83 46.91
N LEU A 5 10.10 -22.29 47.41
CA LEU A 5 10.45 -20.87 47.22
C LEU A 5 11.28 -20.65 45.92
N ASP A 6 12.03 -21.67 45.50
CA ASP A 6 12.86 -21.63 44.29
C ASP A 6 12.03 -21.76 42.97
N ALA A 7 10.84 -22.38 43.05
CA ALA A 7 9.94 -22.49 41.89
C ALA A 7 9.19 -21.18 41.56
N ARG A 8 9.05 -20.26 42.52
CA ARG A 8 8.41 -18.96 42.32
C ARG A 8 9.34 -17.87 41.80
N LEU A 9 10.66 -18.07 41.86
CA LEU A 9 11.66 -17.11 41.36
C LEU A 9 12.11 -17.41 39.93
N ARG A 10 11.62 -18.49 39.30
CA ARG A 10 11.94 -18.83 37.90
C ARG A 10 10.81 -18.58 36.89
N ALA A 11 9.65 -18.11 37.32
CA ALA A 11 8.67 -17.56 36.39
C ALA A 11 9.06 -16.10 36.11
N ALA A 12 9.92 -15.91 35.12
CA ALA A 12 10.02 -14.61 34.48
C ALA A 12 8.59 -14.23 34.04
N PRO A 13 8.12 -13.02 34.33
CA PRO A 13 6.86 -12.58 33.77
C PRO A 13 6.96 -12.77 32.26
N ALA A 14 5.97 -13.44 31.66
CA ALA A 14 5.81 -13.45 30.21
C ALA A 14 5.98 -12.00 29.75
N ALA A 15 6.93 -11.78 28.83
CA ALA A 15 7.12 -10.45 28.28
C ALA A 15 5.76 -9.96 27.84
N ALA A 16 5.28 -8.86 28.44
CA ALA A 16 4.02 -8.24 28.03
C ALA A 16 4.15 -8.02 26.53
N GLU A 17 3.16 -8.50 25.76
CA GLU A 17 3.12 -8.20 24.33
C GLU A 17 3.27 -6.70 24.18
N PRO A 18 4.17 -6.22 23.32
CA PRO A 18 4.36 -4.79 23.11
C PRO A 18 3.00 -4.18 22.75
N LEU A 19 2.59 -3.16 23.49
CA LEU A 19 1.37 -2.42 23.18
C LEU A 19 1.41 -2.02 21.69
N PRO A 20 0.32 -2.21 20.95
CA PRO A 20 0.28 -1.83 19.54
C PRO A 20 0.67 -0.35 19.40
N ALA A 21 1.42 -0.05 18.35
CA ALA A 21 1.92 1.31 18.10
C ALA A 21 0.74 2.30 18.03
N LEU A 22 0.84 3.42 18.75
CA LEU A 22 -0.17 4.46 18.73
C LEU A 22 -0.06 5.29 17.45
N VAL A 23 -1.11 5.26 16.64
CA VAL A 23 -1.31 6.16 15.49
C VAL A 23 -2.31 7.25 15.90
N THR A 24 -1.91 8.52 15.81
CA THR A 24 -2.85 9.62 16.01
C THR A 24 -3.34 10.12 14.66
N VAL A 25 -4.66 10.16 14.47
CA VAL A 25 -5.29 10.76 13.29
C VAL A 25 -5.83 12.13 13.67
N VAL A 26 -5.48 13.15 12.89
CA VAL A 26 -6.02 14.52 13.02
C VAL A 26 -6.76 14.86 11.74
N GLY A 27 -8.01 15.28 11.82
CA GLY A 27 -8.71 15.60 10.58
C GLY A 27 -10.19 15.96 10.74
N ASP A 28 -10.81 16.24 9.60
CA ASP A 28 -12.22 16.60 9.52
C ASP A 28 -13.09 15.34 9.46
N VAL A 29 -13.96 15.16 10.41
CA VAL A 29 -14.90 14.04 10.44
C VAL A 29 -16.27 14.43 9.88
N LEU A 30 -16.98 13.47 9.35
CA LEU A 30 -18.34 13.63 8.84
C LEU A 30 -19.15 12.36 9.07
N LEU A 31 -20.49 12.48 9.02
CA LEU A 31 -21.40 11.35 9.08
C LEU A 31 -21.83 10.95 7.67
N ASP A 32 -21.40 9.78 7.20
CA ASP A 32 -21.94 9.16 5.99
C ASP A 32 -23.28 8.49 6.34
N ARG A 33 -24.31 8.71 5.49
CA ARG A 33 -25.64 8.13 5.63
C ARG A 33 -26.08 7.57 4.31
N ASP A 34 -26.28 6.24 4.24
CA ASP A 34 -26.82 5.56 3.09
C ASP A 34 -28.28 5.22 3.34
N VAL A 35 -29.15 5.61 2.41
CA VAL A 35 -30.59 5.34 2.41
C VAL A 35 -30.86 4.41 1.23
N ASP A 36 -30.98 3.12 1.50
CA ASP A 36 -31.27 2.12 0.49
C ASP A 36 -32.79 1.89 0.39
N GLY A 37 -33.30 1.83 -0.83
CA GLY A 37 -34.71 1.65 -1.08
C GLY A 37 -34.99 1.15 -2.49
N VAL A 38 -36.27 1.13 -2.82
CA VAL A 38 -36.78 0.74 -4.16
C VAL A 38 -37.52 1.91 -4.80
N VAL A 39 -37.37 2.04 -6.11
CA VAL A 39 -38.13 2.99 -6.93
C VAL A 39 -39.16 2.18 -7.71
N THR A 40 -40.43 2.32 -7.32
CA THR A 40 -41.56 1.64 -7.98
C THR A 40 -42.48 2.60 -8.73
N ARG A 41 -42.37 3.91 -8.43
CA ARG A 41 -43.23 4.95 -9.01
C ARG A 41 -42.49 6.28 -9.14
N LEU A 42 -43.05 7.13 -9.99
CA LEU A 42 -42.68 8.55 -10.05
C LEU A 42 -43.65 9.38 -9.18
N CYS A 43 -43.22 10.53 -8.79
CA CYS A 43 -44.07 11.51 -8.10
C CYS A 43 -45.20 11.95 -9.05
N PRO A 44 -46.48 12.05 -8.57
CA PRO A 44 -47.59 12.47 -9.41
C PRO A 44 -47.44 13.87 -10.00
N ASP A 45 -46.81 14.77 -9.25
CA ASP A 45 -46.72 16.20 -9.63
C ASP A 45 -45.49 16.53 -10.46
N THR A 46 -44.47 15.67 -10.46
CA THR A 46 -43.19 15.87 -11.16
C THR A 46 -42.57 14.53 -11.53
N PRO A 47 -41.91 14.37 -12.70
CA PRO A 47 -41.35 13.09 -13.13
C PRO A 47 -40.02 12.75 -12.37
N VAL A 48 -40.06 12.76 -11.05
CA VAL A 48 -38.95 12.38 -10.19
C VAL A 48 -39.22 11.03 -9.51
N PRO A 49 -38.20 10.18 -9.32
CA PRO A 49 -38.37 8.90 -8.65
C PRO A 49 -38.73 9.08 -7.18
N VAL A 50 -39.68 8.27 -6.70
CA VAL A 50 -40.01 8.12 -5.27
C VAL A 50 -39.30 6.88 -4.76
N VAL A 51 -38.40 7.07 -3.77
CA VAL A 51 -37.68 5.97 -3.15
C VAL A 51 -38.40 5.55 -1.87
N ASP A 52 -38.98 4.36 -1.90
CA ASP A 52 -39.53 3.74 -0.70
C ASP A 52 -38.38 3.11 0.08
N THR A 53 -38.04 3.71 1.24
CA THR A 53 -36.87 3.36 2.03
C THR A 53 -37.01 1.99 2.68
N LEU A 54 -36.03 1.12 2.50
CA LEU A 54 -35.96 -0.20 3.13
C LEU A 54 -34.98 -0.18 4.31
N GLU A 55 -33.84 0.50 4.17
CA GLU A 55 -32.78 0.52 5.17
C GLU A 55 -32.10 1.90 5.21
N VAL A 56 -31.69 2.31 6.40
CA VAL A 56 -30.84 3.49 6.61
C VAL A 56 -29.61 3.05 7.39
N ARG A 57 -28.43 3.35 6.83
CA ARG A 57 -27.15 3.04 7.46
C ARG A 57 -26.36 4.32 7.71
N GLN A 58 -25.67 4.36 8.83
CA GLN A 58 -24.78 5.47 9.20
C GLN A 58 -23.41 4.93 9.54
N SER A 59 -22.36 5.68 9.17
CA SER A 59 -20.98 5.31 9.44
C SER A 59 -20.09 6.55 9.53
N PRO A 60 -18.95 6.46 10.24
CA PRO A 60 -17.93 7.50 10.19
C PRO A 60 -17.40 7.67 8.77
N GLY A 61 -17.24 8.91 8.33
CA GLY A 61 -16.62 9.29 7.08
C GLY A 61 -15.53 10.32 7.28
N GLY A 62 -14.80 10.67 6.22
CA GLY A 62 -13.63 11.54 6.33
C GLY A 62 -12.56 10.94 7.23
N ALA A 63 -11.88 11.76 8.02
CA ALA A 63 -10.89 11.31 9.00
C ALA A 63 -11.41 10.23 9.95
N GLY A 64 -12.74 10.15 10.16
CA GLY A 64 -13.36 9.08 10.94
C GLY A 64 -13.24 7.71 10.27
N LEU A 65 -13.44 7.62 8.96
CA LEU A 65 -13.21 6.37 8.21
C LEU A 65 -11.72 5.99 8.25
N THR A 66 -10.84 6.95 7.98
CA THR A 66 -9.38 6.74 8.01
C THR A 66 -8.93 6.21 9.38
N ALA A 67 -9.44 6.78 10.47
CA ALA A 67 -9.13 6.32 11.83
C ALA A 67 -9.63 4.90 12.11
N VAL A 68 -10.85 4.55 11.70
CA VAL A 68 -11.39 3.18 11.83
C VAL A 68 -10.58 2.19 11.00
N LEU A 69 -10.09 2.58 9.82
CA LEU A 69 -9.21 1.73 9.01
C LEU A 69 -7.85 1.49 9.69
N CYS A 70 -7.28 2.50 10.33
CA CYS A 70 -6.06 2.34 11.14
C CYS A 70 -6.30 1.42 12.34
N ALA A 71 -7.46 1.53 13.00
CA ALA A 71 -7.80 0.76 14.20
C ALA A 71 -7.90 -0.75 13.97
N GLN A 72 -7.96 -1.20 12.72
CA GLN A 72 -7.88 -2.62 12.40
C GLN A 72 -6.51 -3.25 12.72
N GLN A 73 -5.44 -2.45 12.83
CA GLN A 73 -4.06 -2.94 12.96
C GLN A 73 -3.21 -2.17 13.97
N ALA A 74 -3.72 -1.07 14.55
CA ALA A 74 -3.02 -0.22 15.50
C ALA A 74 -3.94 0.28 16.60
N HIS A 75 -3.38 0.76 17.71
CA HIS A 75 -4.10 1.58 18.67
C HIS A 75 -4.24 3.00 18.09
N VAL A 76 -5.46 3.54 18.04
CA VAL A 76 -5.72 4.80 17.34
C VAL A 76 -6.33 5.84 18.25
N ARG A 77 -5.74 7.04 18.23
CA ARG A 77 -6.34 8.26 18.78
C ARG A 77 -6.83 9.14 17.64
N LEU A 78 -8.07 9.56 17.68
CA LEU A 78 -8.64 10.48 16.70
C LEU A 78 -8.87 11.85 17.34
N VAL A 79 -8.21 12.87 16.83
CA VAL A 79 -8.35 14.28 17.23
C VAL A 79 -9.14 14.99 16.14
N ALA A 80 -10.37 15.39 16.43
CA ALA A 80 -11.26 15.93 15.41
C ALA A 80 -12.27 16.94 15.98
N PRO A 81 -12.63 17.99 15.22
CA PRO A 81 -13.74 18.87 15.57
C PRO A 81 -15.07 18.09 15.61
N ILE A 82 -15.80 18.23 16.71
CA ILE A 82 -17.09 17.58 16.95
C ILE A 82 -18.12 18.64 17.36
N ALA A 83 -19.21 18.73 16.59
CA ALA A 83 -20.31 19.65 16.90
C ALA A 83 -21.15 19.18 18.10
N ALA A 84 -22.05 20.04 18.57
CA ALA A 84 -22.98 19.74 19.65
C ALA A 84 -24.41 19.51 19.11
N ASP A 85 -24.57 18.60 18.13
CA ASP A 85 -25.84 18.28 17.50
C ASP A 85 -26.14 16.76 17.48
N ALA A 86 -27.34 16.35 17.09
CA ALA A 86 -27.73 14.95 17.07
C ALA A 86 -26.89 14.07 16.10
N PRO A 87 -26.52 14.54 14.89
CA PRO A 87 -25.57 13.82 14.03
C PRO A 87 -24.19 13.62 14.68
N ALA A 88 -23.69 14.63 15.45
CA ALA A 88 -22.42 14.50 16.20
C ALA A 88 -22.49 13.42 17.29
N ALA A 89 -23.61 13.34 18.00
CA ALA A 89 -23.81 12.30 19.02
C ALA A 89 -23.74 10.90 18.43
N GLU A 90 -24.37 10.69 17.28
CA GLU A 90 -24.30 9.41 16.57
C GLU A 90 -22.89 9.12 16.02
N LEU A 91 -22.24 10.13 15.42
CA LEU A 91 -20.86 10.01 14.95
C LEU A 91 -19.89 9.65 16.09
N THR A 92 -20.03 10.32 17.25
CA THR A 92 -19.23 10.04 18.45
C THR A 92 -19.43 8.59 18.91
N ARG A 93 -20.69 8.12 18.99
CA ARG A 93 -20.99 6.74 19.37
C ARG A 93 -20.29 5.73 18.43
N LEU A 94 -20.40 5.94 17.13
CA LEU A 94 -19.78 5.06 16.12
C LEU A 94 -18.25 5.09 16.17
N LEU A 95 -17.65 6.23 16.46
CA LEU A 95 -16.18 6.36 16.53
C LEU A 95 -15.62 5.72 17.80
N THR A 96 -16.25 5.93 18.95
CA THR A 96 -15.77 5.43 20.26
C THR A 96 -15.82 3.91 20.39
N GLU A 97 -16.52 3.22 19.50
CA GLU A 97 -16.46 1.75 19.38
C GLU A 97 -15.10 1.24 18.85
N HIS A 98 -14.31 2.12 18.21
CA HIS A 98 -13.10 1.71 17.50
C HIS A 98 -11.84 2.48 17.88
N VAL A 99 -11.96 3.74 18.35
CA VAL A 99 -10.83 4.66 18.54
C VAL A 99 -10.98 5.48 19.83
N ASP A 100 -9.86 5.96 20.35
CA ASP A 100 -9.82 6.95 21.43
C ASP A 100 -10.10 8.33 20.83
N LEU A 101 -11.33 8.79 20.96
CA LEU A 101 -11.75 10.08 20.43
C LEU A 101 -11.36 11.23 21.36
N VAL A 102 -10.61 12.20 20.84
CA VAL A 102 -10.32 13.49 21.47
C VAL A 102 -11.11 14.56 20.70
N PRO A 103 -12.30 14.94 21.18
CA PRO A 103 -13.13 15.90 20.50
C PRO A 103 -12.58 17.31 20.68
N LEU A 104 -12.39 18.04 19.59
CA LEU A 104 -12.14 19.47 19.58
C LEU A 104 -13.47 20.22 19.47
N PRO A 105 -13.59 21.42 20.04
CA PRO A 105 -14.76 22.27 19.83
C PRO A 105 -14.99 22.53 18.34
N GLN A 106 -16.26 22.53 17.92
CA GLN A 106 -16.65 22.84 16.54
C GLN A 106 -17.74 23.91 16.55
N GLU A 107 -17.55 24.94 15.72
CA GLU A 107 -18.59 25.89 15.36
C GLU A 107 -19.35 25.41 14.13
N GLY A 108 -20.70 25.51 14.16
CA GLY A 108 -21.56 25.03 13.08
C GLY A 108 -22.07 23.60 13.32
N SER A 109 -22.66 23.00 12.29
CA SER A 109 -23.31 21.70 12.36
C SER A 109 -22.39 20.59 11.84
N THR A 110 -22.62 19.37 12.32
CA THR A 110 -21.95 18.18 11.78
C THR A 110 -22.22 18.03 10.29
N ARG A 111 -21.18 17.88 9.50
CA ARG A 111 -21.29 17.60 8.07
C ARG A 111 -21.79 16.20 7.85
N ARG A 112 -22.85 16.07 7.03
CA ARG A 112 -23.44 14.78 6.68
C ARG A 112 -23.52 14.63 5.18
N LYS A 113 -23.15 13.43 4.68
CA LYS A 113 -23.30 13.03 3.27
C LYS A 113 -24.33 11.93 3.19
N THR A 114 -25.54 12.26 2.72
CA THR A 114 -26.61 11.28 2.52
C THR A 114 -26.63 10.82 1.08
N ARG A 115 -26.47 9.51 0.86
CA ARG A 115 -26.64 8.85 -0.45
C ARG A 115 -27.96 8.10 -0.46
N VAL A 116 -28.87 8.49 -1.33
CA VAL A 116 -30.11 7.76 -1.57
C VAL A 116 -29.88 6.80 -2.73
N ARG A 117 -30.13 5.52 -2.52
CA ARG A 117 -29.78 4.43 -3.44
C ARG A 117 -30.99 3.57 -3.78
N SER A 118 -31.05 3.06 -5.02
CA SER A 118 -32.02 2.07 -5.46
C SER A 118 -31.35 1.10 -6.42
N GLY A 119 -31.58 -0.20 -6.23
CA GLY A 119 -30.97 -1.24 -7.07
C GLY A 119 -29.43 -1.21 -7.05
N GLY A 120 -28.81 -0.80 -5.95
CA GLY A 120 -27.36 -0.68 -5.82
C GLY A 120 -26.75 0.61 -6.43
N GLN A 121 -27.56 1.43 -7.11
CA GLN A 121 -27.11 2.68 -7.72
C GLN A 121 -27.49 3.89 -6.87
N THR A 122 -26.62 4.91 -6.80
CA THR A 122 -26.94 6.19 -6.16
C THR A 122 -27.86 7.01 -7.07
N VAL A 123 -29.07 7.29 -6.61
CA VAL A 123 -30.07 8.11 -7.31
C VAL A 123 -29.80 9.60 -7.06
N VAL A 124 -29.46 9.96 -5.81
CA VAL A 124 -29.14 11.33 -5.43
C VAL A 124 -28.20 11.32 -4.22
N ARG A 125 -27.32 12.32 -4.12
CA ARG A 125 -26.53 12.61 -2.94
C ARG A 125 -26.95 13.98 -2.39
N VAL A 126 -27.20 14.04 -1.09
CA VAL A 126 -27.51 15.28 -0.37
C VAL A 126 -26.40 15.50 0.64
N ASP A 127 -25.72 16.62 0.51
CA ASP A 127 -24.71 17.08 1.47
C ASP A 127 -25.33 18.19 2.31
N ASP A 128 -25.41 17.99 3.62
CA ASP A 128 -25.96 18.97 4.57
C ASP A 128 -24.99 19.15 5.78
N GLY A 129 -25.25 20.16 6.59
CA GLY A 129 -24.36 20.59 7.65
C GLY A 129 -23.10 21.32 7.14
N GLY A 130 -22.45 22.07 8.01
CA GLY A 130 -21.26 22.82 7.64
C GLY A 130 -21.52 24.14 6.88
N PRO A 131 -20.46 24.92 6.56
CA PRO A 131 -19.09 24.60 6.89
C PRO A 131 -18.87 24.61 8.39
N ALA A 132 -18.34 23.52 8.91
CA ALA A 132 -17.87 23.43 10.27
C ALA A 132 -16.49 24.12 10.35
N ARG A 133 -16.20 24.75 11.49
CA ARG A 133 -14.88 25.31 11.78
C ARG A 133 -14.42 24.80 13.13
N PRO A 134 -13.12 24.48 13.28
CA PRO A 134 -12.58 24.23 14.61
C PRO A 134 -12.83 25.44 15.51
N GLY A 135 -13.32 25.20 16.72
CA GLY A 135 -13.38 26.22 17.77
C GLY A 135 -12.02 26.36 18.43
N HIS A 136 -11.92 27.35 19.33
CA HIS A 136 -10.66 27.59 20.02
C HIS A 136 -10.25 26.40 20.91
N VAL A 137 -9.04 25.89 20.71
CA VAL A 137 -8.43 24.83 21.51
C VAL A 137 -7.17 25.37 22.17
N PRO A 138 -7.02 25.22 23.49
CA PRO A 138 -5.76 25.58 24.17
C PRO A 138 -4.58 24.74 23.61
N PRO A 139 -3.43 25.36 23.30
CA PRO A 139 -2.27 24.63 22.77
C PRO A 139 -1.86 23.42 23.62
N ALA A 140 -1.88 23.53 24.95
CA ALA A 140 -1.55 22.44 25.86
C ALA A 140 -2.49 21.22 25.76
N GLU A 141 -3.70 21.38 25.24
CA GLU A 141 -4.60 20.25 24.98
C GLU A 141 -4.23 19.55 23.70
N LEU A 142 -3.84 20.30 22.66
CA LEU A 142 -3.31 19.74 21.42
C LEU A 142 -1.99 19.02 21.64
N ASP A 143 -1.07 19.60 22.40
CA ASP A 143 0.21 18.96 22.75
C ASP A 143 -0.03 17.63 23.46
N ARG A 144 -0.97 17.58 24.41
CA ARG A 144 -1.34 16.30 25.08
C ARG A 144 -2.02 15.33 24.15
N ALA A 145 -2.84 15.81 23.22
CA ALA A 145 -3.55 14.98 22.27
C ALA A 145 -2.60 14.33 21.24
N LEU A 146 -1.48 15.00 20.92
CA LEU A 146 -0.46 14.49 19.98
C LEU A 146 0.72 13.81 20.69
N ALA A 147 0.77 13.82 22.04
CA ALA A 147 1.84 13.17 22.79
C ALA A 147 1.86 11.63 22.58
N ASP A 148 3.04 11.03 22.73
CA ASP A 148 3.29 9.58 22.65
C ASP A 148 2.87 8.93 21.31
N THR A 149 2.67 9.73 20.29
CA THR A 149 2.30 9.31 18.95
C THR A 149 3.51 8.75 18.20
N ARG A 150 3.40 7.54 17.67
CA ARG A 150 4.45 6.95 16.83
C ARG A 150 4.40 7.44 15.39
N VAL A 151 3.19 7.64 14.86
CA VAL A 151 2.95 8.26 13.55
C VAL A 151 1.72 9.15 13.66
N LEU A 152 1.81 10.35 13.12
CA LEU A 152 0.71 11.29 13.00
C LEU A 152 0.16 11.24 11.56
N LEU A 153 -1.13 10.94 11.41
CA LEU A 153 -1.82 10.97 10.12
C LEU A 153 -2.78 12.17 10.10
N VAL A 154 -2.51 13.12 9.22
CA VAL A 154 -3.41 14.25 8.93
C VAL A 154 -4.31 13.83 7.77
N SER A 155 -5.63 13.71 8.01
CA SER A 155 -6.64 13.34 7.03
C SER A 155 -7.56 14.54 6.80
N ASP A 156 -7.26 15.30 5.76
CA ASP A 156 -7.92 16.56 5.43
C ASP A 156 -9.14 16.33 4.52
N TYR A 157 -10.25 16.94 4.87
CA TYR A 157 -11.49 16.91 4.07
C TYR A 157 -12.02 18.30 3.72
N GLY A 158 -11.17 19.32 3.91
CA GLY A 158 -11.44 20.71 3.53
C GLY A 158 -12.55 21.37 4.35
N ALA A 159 -12.72 20.95 5.63
CA ALA A 159 -13.65 21.60 6.56
C ALA A 159 -12.93 22.55 7.53
N GLY A 160 -11.60 22.65 7.44
CA GLY A 160 -10.85 23.73 8.06
C GLY A 160 -9.90 23.34 9.18
N VAL A 161 -9.82 22.08 9.59
CA VAL A 161 -8.92 21.63 10.68
C VAL A 161 -7.45 21.94 10.37
N THR A 162 -7.05 21.81 9.11
CA THR A 162 -5.68 22.06 8.65
C THR A 162 -5.34 23.54 8.44
N TYR A 163 -6.34 24.41 8.46
CA TYR A 163 -6.16 25.89 8.47
C TYR A 163 -6.16 26.47 9.88
N ASP A 164 -6.62 25.74 10.89
CA ASP A 164 -6.62 26.22 12.25
C ASP A 164 -5.20 26.44 12.78
N GLY A 165 -4.88 27.66 13.18
CA GLY A 165 -3.53 28.06 13.56
C GLY A 165 -2.94 27.18 14.67
N PRO A 166 -3.59 27.04 15.82
CA PRO A 166 -3.15 26.19 16.92
C PRO A 166 -2.97 24.72 16.52
N VAL A 167 -3.90 24.12 15.76
CA VAL A 167 -3.80 22.74 15.30
C VAL A 167 -2.61 22.59 14.36
N ARG A 168 -2.44 23.53 13.45
CA ARG A 168 -1.33 23.52 12.48
C ARG A 168 0.03 23.68 13.16
N GLU A 169 0.13 24.56 14.17
CA GLU A 169 1.35 24.75 14.96
C GLU A 169 1.71 23.47 15.74
N ALA A 170 0.72 22.80 16.34
CA ALA A 170 0.92 21.53 17.04
C ALA A 170 1.38 20.41 16.09
N ILE A 171 0.81 20.31 14.88
CA ILE A 171 1.25 19.35 13.85
C ILE A 171 2.69 19.66 13.41
N ALA A 172 3.02 20.93 13.19
CA ALA A 172 4.36 21.34 12.79
C ALA A 172 5.41 21.04 13.88
N ALA A 173 5.06 21.23 15.16
CA ALA A 173 5.92 20.85 16.27
C ALA A 173 6.10 19.32 16.35
N ALA A 174 5.04 18.54 16.15
CA ALA A 174 5.11 17.08 16.11
C ALA A 174 5.98 16.57 14.95
N ALA A 175 5.95 17.22 13.79
CA ALA A 175 6.73 16.83 12.61
C ALA A 175 8.25 16.87 12.83
N LEU A 176 8.73 17.55 13.86
CA LEU A 176 10.17 17.58 14.21
C LEU A 176 10.67 16.25 14.79
N THR A 177 9.80 15.43 15.37
CA THR A 177 10.18 14.21 16.10
C THR A 177 9.38 12.98 15.72
N THR A 178 8.25 13.17 15.06
CA THR A 178 7.27 12.12 14.72
C THR A 178 7.01 12.13 13.22
N PRO A 179 7.08 10.99 12.52
CA PRO A 179 6.68 10.91 11.13
C PRO A 179 5.24 11.37 10.92
N VAL A 180 5.05 12.34 10.02
CA VAL A 180 3.73 12.83 9.63
C VAL A 180 3.38 12.32 8.25
N VAL A 181 2.24 11.64 8.13
CA VAL A 181 1.56 11.32 6.87
C VAL A 181 0.49 12.37 6.65
N TRP A 182 0.46 13.00 5.49
CA TRP A 182 -0.52 14.03 5.17
C TRP A 182 -1.34 13.62 3.95
N ASP A 183 -2.63 13.33 4.20
CA ASP A 183 -3.60 13.08 3.14
C ASP A 183 -4.35 14.39 2.85
N PRO A 184 -4.00 15.08 1.75
CA PRO A 184 -4.42 16.45 1.52
C PRO A 184 -5.80 16.53 0.84
N HIS A 185 -6.42 17.72 0.92
CA HIS A 185 -7.62 18.04 0.16
C HIS A 185 -7.45 19.42 -0.50
N PRO A 186 -7.93 19.66 -1.75
CA PRO A 186 -7.75 20.93 -2.45
C PRO A 186 -8.27 22.17 -1.69
N ARG A 187 -9.23 21.99 -0.79
CA ARG A 187 -9.75 23.07 0.08
C ARG A 187 -9.14 23.05 1.46
N GLY A 188 -8.12 22.28 1.70
CA GLY A 188 -7.41 22.21 2.97
C GLY A 188 -6.13 23.04 2.99
N GLY A 189 -5.50 23.14 4.15
CA GLY A 189 -4.21 23.81 4.30
C GLY A 189 -3.07 23.00 3.65
N PRO A 190 -2.02 23.69 3.17
CA PRO A 190 -0.85 22.98 2.63
C PRO A 190 -0.16 22.14 3.72
N PRO A 191 0.52 21.05 3.37
CA PRO A 191 1.30 20.28 4.33
C PRO A 191 2.29 21.16 5.10
N VAL A 192 2.57 20.81 6.34
CA VAL A 192 3.62 21.48 7.13
C VAL A 192 5.00 21.01 6.65
N ALA A 193 6.00 21.88 6.73
CA ALA A 193 7.38 21.50 6.42
C ALA A 193 7.84 20.32 7.31
N GLY A 194 8.66 19.44 6.76
CA GLY A 194 9.11 18.24 7.45
C GLY A 194 8.09 17.08 7.48
N THR A 195 6.93 17.22 6.82
CA THR A 195 6.01 16.09 6.60
C THR A 195 6.73 14.93 5.94
N ALA A 196 6.67 13.73 6.53
CA ALA A 196 7.40 12.56 6.05
C ALA A 196 6.91 12.10 4.66
N ILE A 197 5.59 12.11 4.45
CA ILE A 197 4.98 11.78 3.17
C ILE A 197 3.61 12.47 3.01
N VAL A 198 3.34 12.96 1.80
CA VAL A 198 2.04 13.51 1.38
C VAL A 198 1.41 12.57 0.34
N THR A 199 0.09 12.32 0.42
CA THR A 199 -0.60 11.27 -0.35
C THR A 199 -1.74 11.78 -1.25
N PRO A 200 -1.54 12.81 -2.09
CA PRO A 200 -2.61 13.32 -2.95
C PRO A 200 -3.01 12.29 -4.02
N ASN A 201 -4.27 12.32 -4.43
CA ASN A 201 -4.64 11.70 -5.70
C ASN A 201 -4.22 12.61 -6.87
N LEU A 202 -4.23 12.06 -8.09
CA LEU A 202 -3.77 12.80 -9.28
C LEU A 202 -4.52 14.12 -9.51
N ALA A 203 -5.84 14.13 -9.30
CA ALA A 203 -6.64 15.34 -9.51
C ALA A 203 -6.31 16.41 -8.45
N GLU A 204 -6.10 16.01 -7.21
CA GLU A 204 -5.63 16.87 -6.12
C GLU A 204 -4.24 17.41 -6.41
N ALA A 205 -3.31 16.52 -6.80
CA ALA A 205 -1.94 16.91 -7.13
C ALA A 205 -1.88 17.95 -8.23
N VAL A 206 -2.66 17.77 -9.31
CA VAL A 206 -2.76 18.73 -10.42
C VAL A 206 -3.35 20.06 -9.94
N SER A 207 -4.44 20.03 -9.15
CA SER A 207 -5.05 21.24 -8.59
C SER A 207 -4.08 22.03 -7.71
N MET A 208 -3.37 21.34 -6.83
CA MET A 208 -2.41 21.94 -5.90
C MET A 208 -1.17 22.49 -6.62
N ALA A 209 -0.69 21.81 -7.67
CA ALA A 209 0.40 22.32 -8.49
C ALA A 209 0.00 23.62 -9.23
N ALA A 210 -1.23 23.69 -9.71
CA ALA A 210 -1.76 24.89 -10.33
C ALA A 210 -1.87 26.06 -9.35
N GLU A 211 -2.33 25.83 -8.13
CA GLU A 211 -2.39 26.84 -7.05
C GLU A 211 -1.00 27.35 -6.65
N LEU A 212 0.00 26.46 -6.67
CA LEU A 212 1.40 26.78 -6.39
C LEU A 212 2.14 27.37 -7.60
N HIS A 213 1.45 27.52 -8.74
CA HIS A 213 2.02 28.02 -10.00
C HIS A 213 3.25 27.22 -10.48
N LEU A 214 3.24 25.90 -10.26
CA LEU A 214 4.31 25.01 -10.71
C LEU A 214 4.16 24.72 -12.20
N ASP A 215 5.23 24.95 -12.95
CA ASP A 215 5.30 24.61 -14.38
C ASP A 215 5.68 23.13 -14.55
N VAL A 216 4.66 22.26 -14.57
CA VAL A 216 4.81 20.81 -14.67
C VAL A 216 3.81 20.25 -15.67
N ASP A 217 4.22 19.23 -16.43
CA ASP A 217 3.33 18.49 -17.31
C ASP A 217 2.42 17.59 -16.45
N PRO A 218 1.08 17.73 -16.50
CA PRO A 218 0.15 16.87 -15.75
C PRO A 218 0.24 15.39 -16.13
N ASP A 219 0.73 15.05 -17.31
CA ASP A 219 0.92 13.69 -17.77
C ASP A 219 2.21 13.05 -17.22
N ASP A 220 3.21 13.86 -16.83
CA ASP A 220 4.37 13.42 -16.05
C ASP A 220 4.07 13.40 -14.55
N VAL A 221 3.33 12.37 -14.13
CA VAL A 221 2.92 12.22 -12.72
C VAL A 221 4.13 12.12 -11.77
N GLY A 222 5.23 11.54 -12.22
CA GLY A 222 6.47 11.45 -11.45
C GLY A 222 7.11 12.83 -11.24
N GLY A 223 7.21 13.62 -12.29
CA GLY A 223 7.69 15.01 -12.26
C GLY A 223 6.78 15.91 -11.41
N LEU A 224 5.46 15.72 -11.51
CA LEU A 224 4.47 16.40 -10.68
C LEU A 224 4.67 16.09 -9.18
N ALA A 225 4.79 14.82 -8.82
CA ALA A 225 5.07 14.40 -7.44
C ALA A 225 6.37 15.02 -6.92
N GLN A 226 7.42 15.07 -7.73
CA GLN A 226 8.71 15.64 -7.33
C GLN A 226 8.66 17.16 -7.18
N ALA A 227 7.92 17.88 -8.03
CA ALA A 227 7.74 19.31 -7.92
C ALA A 227 6.97 19.70 -6.64
N LEU A 228 5.90 18.98 -6.33
CA LEU A 228 5.14 19.13 -5.09
C LEU A 228 6.01 18.81 -3.86
N CYS A 229 6.81 17.73 -3.90
CA CYS A 229 7.71 17.35 -2.81
C CYS A 229 8.68 18.49 -2.45
N ARG A 230 9.28 19.12 -3.46
CA ARG A 230 10.18 20.28 -3.26
C ARG A 230 9.44 21.51 -2.75
N SER A 231 8.25 21.78 -3.30
CA SER A 231 7.47 22.98 -2.95
C SER A 231 6.97 22.95 -1.50
N TRP A 232 6.66 21.75 -0.98
CA TRP A 232 6.18 21.57 0.40
C TRP A 232 7.28 21.30 1.42
N ASP A 233 8.53 21.19 0.99
CA ASP A 233 9.65 20.72 1.85
C ASP A 233 9.28 19.41 2.58
N ALA A 234 8.66 18.50 1.82
CA ALA A 234 8.24 17.19 2.32
C ALA A 234 9.33 16.14 2.06
N GLY A 235 9.41 15.13 2.93
CA GLY A 235 10.31 13.99 2.75
C GLY A 235 10.00 13.18 1.49
N ALA A 236 8.69 13.02 1.19
CA ALA A 236 8.19 12.31 0.02
C ALA A 236 6.79 12.80 -0.39
N VAL A 237 6.43 12.55 -1.65
CA VAL A 237 5.06 12.68 -2.16
C VAL A 237 4.71 11.42 -2.95
N ALA A 238 3.59 10.79 -2.61
CA ALA A 238 3.05 9.63 -3.34
C ALA A 238 1.73 10.02 -4.01
N VAL A 239 1.78 10.33 -5.31
CA VAL A 239 0.57 10.65 -6.09
C VAL A 239 -0.12 9.36 -6.48
N THR A 240 -1.34 9.13 -5.98
CA THR A 240 -2.17 7.99 -6.37
C THR A 240 -2.89 8.26 -7.68
N ALA A 241 -2.84 7.32 -8.62
CA ALA A 241 -3.34 7.47 -9.99
C ALA A 241 -4.36 6.37 -10.38
N GLY A 242 -5.21 5.97 -9.45
CA GLY A 242 -6.26 4.97 -9.65
C GLY A 242 -5.69 3.60 -10.02
N ASP A 243 -6.18 3.02 -11.10
CA ASP A 243 -5.75 1.70 -11.62
C ASP A 243 -4.30 1.66 -12.10
N ARG A 244 -3.67 2.81 -12.31
CA ARG A 244 -2.23 2.89 -12.59
C ARG A 244 -1.38 2.65 -11.35
N GLY A 245 -1.89 2.85 -10.13
CA GLY A 245 -1.12 2.73 -8.89
C GLY A 245 -0.64 4.06 -8.34
N ALA A 246 0.60 4.14 -7.86
CA ALA A 246 1.15 5.35 -7.26
C ALA A 246 2.53 5.72 -7.82
N PHE A 247 2.82 7.02 -7.84
CA PHE A 247 4.11 7.58 -8.21
C PHE A 247 4.73 8.24 -6.98
N LEU A 248 5.79 7.64 -6.46
CA LEU A 248 6.51 8.11 -5.29
C LEU A 248 7.71 8.95 -5.72
N ALA A 249 7.78 10.18 -5.26
CA ALA A 249 8.94 11.05 -5.39
C ALA A 249 9.46 11.47 -4.01
N GLN A 250 10.78 11.59 -3.91
CA GLN A 250 11.49 12.19 -2.78
C GLN A 250 12.19 13.47 -3.27
N ALA A 251 12.69 14.28 -2.34
CA ALA A 251 13.38 15.54 -2.68
C ALA A 251 14.57 15.32 -3.63
N THR A 252 15.24 14.18 -3.51
CA THR A 252 16.37 13.76 -4.36
C THR A 252 16.12 12.39 -4.96
N GLY A 253 16.67 12.15 -6.16
CA GLY A 253 16.51 10.89 -6.89
C GLY A 253 15.42 10.96 -7.96
N SER A 254 15.24 9.86 -8.67
CA SER A 254 14.19 9.72 -9.68
C SER A 254 12.90 9.20 -9.05
N PRO A 255 11.73 9.66 -9.50
CA PRO A 255 10.46 9.10 -9.06
C PRO A 255 10.37 7.59 -9.27
N VAL A 256 9.70 6.90 -8.35
CA VAL A 256 9.47 5.46 -8.39
C VAL A 256 8.00 5.21 -8.70
N TYR A 257 7.74 4.41 -9.71
CA TYR A 257 6.39 3.96 -10.02
C TYR A 257 6.07 2.64 -9.32
N VAL A 258 4.96 2.62 -8.59
CA VAL A 258 4.41 1.44 -7.91
C VAL A 258 3.08 1.07 -8.57
N PRO A 259 3.03 0.03 -9.40
CA PRO A 259 1.82 -0.35 -10.13
C PRO A 259 0.74 -0.89 -9.19
N ALA A 260 -0.53 -0.55 -9.48
CA ALA A 260 -1.67 -1.17 -8.80
C ALA A 260 -1.88 -2.61 -9.28
N HIS A 261 -2.46 -3.44 -8.40
CA HIS A 261 -3.04 -4.71 -8.83
C HIS A 261 -4.37 -4.44 -9.54
N PRO A 262 -4.68 -5.16 -10.63
CA PRO A 262 -5.97 -5.06 -11.28
C PRO A 262 -7.10 -5.32 -10.28
N ALA A 263 -7.97 -4.35 -10.07
CA ALA A 263 -9.11 -4.48 -9.17
C ALA A 263 -10.37 -3.92 -9.85
N ARG A 264 -11.52 -4.55 -9.63
CA ARG A 264 -12.82 -4.10 -10.14
C ARG A 264 -13.77 -3.91 -8.98
N GLY A 265 -14.31 -2.73 -8.81
CA GLY A 265 -15.22 -2.43 -7.70
C GLY A 265 -15.37 -0.94 -7.44
N ASP A 266 -15.90 -0.61 -6.26
CA ASP A 266 -16.11 0.76 -5.82
C ASP A 266 -14.78 1.31 -5.23
N ALA A 267 -14.28 2.37 -5.83
CA ALA A 267 -13.05 3.05 -5.38
C ALA A 267 -13.27 4.02 -4.19
N CYS A 268 -14.51 4.14 -3.70
CA CYS A 268 -14.80 5.04 -2.58
C CYS A 268 -14.01 4.63 -1.33
N GLY A 269 -13.23 5.59 -0.77
CA GLY A 269 -12.37 5.36 0.39
C GLY A 269 -11.03 4.67 0.09
N ALA A 270 -10.67 4.50 -1.20
CA ALA A 270 -9.37 3.92 -1.57
C ALA A 270 -8.20 4.82 -1.16
N GLY A 271 -8.35 6.14 -1.22
CA GLY A 271 -7.40 7.13 -0.70
C GLY A 271 -7.22 7.00 0.82
N ASP A 272 -8.34 6.98 1.57
CA ASP A 272 -8.31 6.74 3.03
C ASP A 272 -7.59 5.44 3.39
N ARG A 273 -7.89 4.37 2.64
CA ARG A 273 -7.22 3.08 2.84
C ARG A 273 -5.74 3.14 2.52
N PHE A 274 -5.35 3.87 1.48
CA PHE A 274 -3.95 4.10 1.13
C PHE A 274 -3.22 4.87 2.23
N ALA A 275 -3.72 6.03 2.64
CA ALA A 275 -3.12 6.86 3.68
C ALA A 275 -3.02 6.12 5.04
N ALA A 276 -4.09 5.41 5.45
CA ALA A 276 -4.09 4.57 6.64
C ALA A 276 -3.03 3.47 6.57
N SER A 277 -2.86 2.81 5.41
CA SER A 277 -1.87 1.74 5.24
C SER A 277 -0.44 2.28 5.27
N VAL A 278 -0.19 3.47 4.70
CA VAL A 278 1.10 4.16 4.83
C VAL A 278 1.41 4.46 6.30
N ALA A 279 0.47 5.04 7.04
CA ALA A 279 0.66 5.38 8.45
C ALA A 279 0.95 4.13 9.30
N ILE A 280 0.23 3.03 9.08
CA ILE A 280 0.45 1.76 9.78
C ILE A 280 1.83 1.20 9.46
N ALA A 281 2.24 1.18 8.20
CA ALA A 281 3.54 0.66 7.79
C ALA A 281 4.70 1.46 8.41
N LEU A 282 4.61 2.79 8.41
CA LEU A 282 5.59 3.65 9.08
C LEU A 282 5.60 3.44 10.60
N ALA A 283 4.45 3.20 11.23
CA ALA A 283 4.37 2.87 12.65
C ALA A 283 5.01 1.51 12.99
N GLN A 284 5.16 0.64 11.99
CA GLN A 284 5.87 -0.66 12.05
C GLN A 284 7.32 -0.59 11.57
N ASP A 285 7.91 0.60 11.50
CA ASP A 285 9.30 0.86 11.09
C ASP A 285 9.62 0.51 9.62
N SER A 286 8.61 0.39 8.74
CA SER A 286 8.84 0.27 7.31
C SER A 286 9.44 1.55 6.73
N ASP A 287 10.28 1.44 5.70
CA ASP A 287 10.69 2.61 4.93
C ASP A 287 9.54 3.13 4.06
N VAL A 288 9.69 4.36 3.54
CA VAL A 288 8.64 5.05 2.77
C VAL A 288 8.25 4.27 1.51
N LEU A 289 9.20 3.66 0.80
CA LEU A 289 8.91 2.90 -0.42
C LEU A 289 8.12 1.63 -0.09
N GLU A 290 8.55 0.89 0.94
CA GLU A 290 7.83 -0.30 1.40
C GLU A 290 6.41 0.06 1.86
N ALA A 291 6.27 1.18 2.59
CA ALA A 291 4.96 1.67 3.03
C ALA A 291 4.02 1.96 1.84
N VAL A 292 4.53 2.61 0.79
CA VAL A 292 3.75 2.90 -0.43
C VAL A 292 3.40 1.61 -1.19
N VAL A 293 4.31 0.65 -1.30
CA VAL A 293 4.04 -0.65 -1.94
C VAL A 293 2.92 -1.40 -1.22
N ARG A 294 2.98 -1.47 0.11
CA ARG A 294 1.91 -2.08 0.93
C ARG A 294 0.58 -1.33 0.77
N ALA A 295 0.62 0.01 0.73
CA ALA A 295 -0.56 0.85 0.61
C ALA A 295 -1.26 0.69 -0.74
N VAL A 296 -0.52 0.58 -1.86
CA VAL A 296 -1.07 0.29 -3.19
C VAL A 296 -1.79 -1.06 -3.19
N GLY A 297 -1.17 -2.11 -2.64
CA GLY A 297 -1.79 -3.42 -2.50
C GLY A 297 -3.07 -3.39 -1.66
N ALA A 298 -3.04 -2.68 -0.52
CA ALA A 298 -4.19 -2.53 0.36
C ALA A 298 -5.34 -1.74 -0.28
N ALA A 299 -5.03 -0.70 -1.05
CA ALA A 299 -6.02 0.08 -1.80
C ALA A 299 -6.66 -0.75 -2.93
N SER A 300 -5.88 -1.55 -3.65
CA SER A 300 -6.39 -2.47 -4.68
C SER A 300 -7.35 -3.51 -4.08
N ALA A 301 -6.96 -4.17 -2.99
CA ALA A 301 -7.82 -5.12 -2.27
C ALA A 301 -9.09 -4.47 -1.70
N TRP A 302 -9.01 -3.20 -1.28
CA TRP A 302 -10.17 -2.43 -0.83
C TRP A 302 -11.20 -2.22 -1.94
N VAL A 303 -10.76 -1.84 -3.14
CA VAL A 303 -11.61 -1.66 -4.32
C VAL A 303 -12.30 -2.99 -4.68
N GLU A 304 -11.55 -4.08 -4.74
CA GLU A 304 -12.07 -5.42 -5.03
C GLU A 304 -13.09 -5.89 -4.00
N ALA A 305 -12.87 -5.56 -2.73
CA ALA A 305 -13.80 -5.84 -1.64
C ALA A 305 -15.06 -4.96 -1.62
N GLY A 306 -15.28 -4.10 -2.63
CA GLY A 306 -16.44 -3.22 -2.77
C GLY A 306 -16.32 -1.89 -2.03
N GLY A 307 -15.09 -1.42 -1.77
CA GLY A 307 -14.83 -0.10 -1.22
C GLY A 307 -15.47 0.14 0.15
N ALA A 308 -15.83 1.39 0.41
CA ALA A 308 -16.45 1.79 1.68
C ALA A 308 -17.80 1.10 1.93
N ASP A 309 -18.60 0.83 0.89
CA ASP A 309 -19.88 0.12 1.03
C ASP A 309 -19.65 -1.34 1.43
N GLY A 310 -18.74 -2.03 0.76
CA GLY A 310 -18.34 -3.40 1.12
C GLY A 310 -17.80 -3.51 2.55
N PHE A 311 -17.00 -2.54 2.99
CA PHE A 311 -16.49 -2.47 4.36
C PHE A 311 -17.61 -2.34 5.40
N ARG A 312 -18.55 -1.42 5.19
CA ARG A 312 -19.69 -1.18 6.10
C ARG A 312 -20.60 -2.41 6.23
N ARG A 313 -20.77 -3.18 5.15
CA ARG A 313 -21.57 -4.42 5.16
C ARG A 313 -20.88 -5.52 5.98
N ARG A 314 -19.57 -5.69 5.87
CA ARG A 314 -18.79 -6.69 6.63
C ARG A 314 -18.75 -6.37 8.12
N SER A 315 -18.43 -5.15 8.51
CA SER A 315 -18.38 -4.71 9.92
C SER A 315 -19.69 -4.99 10.67
N ARG A 316 -20.82 -5.03 9.98
CA ARG A 316 -22.11 -5.33 10.58
C ARG A 316 -22.41 -6.84 10.66
N ALA A 317 -21.91 -7.62 9.71
CA ALA A 317 -22.02 -9.09 9.77
C ALA A 317 -21.25 -9.63 10.98
N ASP A 318 -20.09 -9.04 11.28
CA ASP A 318 -19.25 -9.41 12.43
C ASP A 318 -19.87 -8.97 13.77
N ALA A 319 -20.63 -7.86 13.82
CA ALA A 319 -21.34 -7.39 15.02
C ALA A 319 -22.63 -8.16 15.32
N GLY A 320 -23.14 -8.94 14.38
CA GLY A 320 -24.39 -9.72 14.49
C GLY A 320 -24.21 -11.19 14.84
N THR A 321 -22.99 -11.68 14.92
CA THR A 321 -22.68 -13.06 15.24
C THR A 321 -21.72 -13.16 16.42
N ASP A 322 -22.28 -13.18 17.62
CA ASP A 322 -21.62 -13.79 18.77
C ASP A 322 -21.74 -15.32 18.61
N ALA A 323 -20.98 -15.89 17.69
CA ALA A 323 -20.71 -17.33 17.55
C ALA A 323 -19.61 -17.57 16.50
N GLY A 324 -18.42 -17.91 16.96
CA GLY A 324 -17.42 -18.67 16.22
C GLY A 324 -16.65 -17.84 15.20
N ALA A 325 -15.45 -17.44 15.59
CA ALA A 325 -14.40 -17.00 14.70
C ALA A 325 -14.20 -18.02 13.56
N ALA A 326 -14.86 -17.79 12.44
CA ALA A 326 -14.39 -18.27 11.16
C ALA A 326 -13.26 -17.30 10.78
N GLN A 327 -12.03 -17.69 11.08
CA GLN A 327 -10.88 -17.18 10.35
C GLN A 327 -11.24 -17.24 8.87
N PRO A 328 -10.90 -16.21 8.06
CA PRO A 328 -10.93 -16.40 6.62
C PRO A 328 -10.06 -17.63 6.38
N ALA A 329 -10.68 -18.63 5.77
CA ALA A 329 -9.94 -19.77 5.29
C ALA A 329 -8.89 -19.20 4.34
N SER A 330 -7.66 -19.04 4.84
CA SER A 330 -6.49 -19.14 4.01
C SER A 330 -6.67 -20.50 3.34
N SER A 331 -7.09 -20.48 2.09
CA SER A 331 -6.87 -21.64 1.23
C SER A 331 -5.42 -22.00 1.44
N PRO A 332 -5.11 -23.19 1.92
CA PRO A 332 -3.74 -23.62 1.97
C PRO A 332 -3.28 -23.59 0.52
N ALA A 333 -2.39 -22.65 0.18
CA ALA A 333 -1.53 -22.84 -0.96
C ALA A 333 -0.90 -24.21 -0.73
N ALA A 334 -1.36 -25.20 -1.48
CA ALA A 334 -0.87 -26.54 -1.41
C ALA A 334 0.61 -26.47 -1.79
N GLN A 335 1.45 -26.41 -0.76
CA GLN A 335 2.86 -26.77 -0.90
C GLN A 335 2.86 -28.27 -1.13
N THR A 336 2.87 -28.68 -2.36
CA THR A 336 3.12 -30.06 -2.72
C THR A 336 4.50 -30.11 -3.33
N ASP A 337 5.43 -30.77 -2.62
CA ASP A 337 6.41 -31.63 -3.27
C ASP A 337 5.56 -32.65 -4.03
N ALA A 338 5.13 -32.28 -5.25
CA ALA A 338 4.13 -33.03 -6.00
C ALA A 338 4.74 -34.34 -6.42
N THR A 339 4.22 -35.46 -5.93
CA THR A 339 4.56 -36.77 -6.47
C THR A 339 4.15 -36.85 -7.94
N VAL A 340 4.75 -37.76 -8.70
CA VAL A 340 4.43 -38.02 -10.11
C VAL A 340 2.93 -38.11 -10.38
N ALA A 341 2.20 -38.82 -9.52
CA ALA A 341 0.75 -39.01 -9.60
C ALA A 341 -0.05 -37.72 -9.34
N ASP A 342 0.53 -36.74 -8.65
CA ASP A 342 -0.14 -35.48 -8.33
C ASP A 342 -0.15 -34.53 -9.53
N VAL A 343 0.93 -34.50 -10.32
CA VAL A 343 1.03 -33.68 -11.54
C VAL A 343 0.09 -34.16 -12.65
N GLU A 344 -0.02 -35.46 -12.84
CA GLU A 344 -0.95 -36.06 -13.81
C GLU A 344 -2.42 -35.79 -13.43
N ARG A 345 -2.76 -35.93 -12.14
CA ARG A 345 -4.09 -35.59 -11.62
C ARG A 345 -4.40 -34.12 -11.75
N LEU A 346 -3.42 -33.25 -11.48
CA LEU A 346 -3.54 -31.81 -11.67
C LEU A 346 -3.87 -31.48 -13.12
N GLY A 347 -3.07 -31.98 -14.07
CA GLY A 347 -3.29 -31.76 -15.49
C GLY A 347 -4.66 -32.26 -15.97
N SER A 348 -5.09 -33.43 -15.52
CA SER A 348 -6.40 -33.98 -15.87
C SER A 348 -7.55 -33.11 -15.33
N ARG A 349 -7.48 -32.70 -14.07
CA ARG A 349 -8.46 -31.81 -13.43
C ARG A 349 -8.58 -30.46 -14.13
N LEU A 350 -7.44 -29.84 -14.48
CA LEU A 350 -7.44 -28.52 -15.13
C LEU A 350 -7.99 -28.60 -16.56
N ARG A 351 -7.72 -29.67 -17.31
CA ARG A 351 -8.31 -29.87 -18.67
C ARG A 351 -9.82 -30.07 -18.65
N GLU A 352 -10.41 -30.53 -17.55
CA GLU A 352 -11.88 -30.57 -17.39
C GLU A 352 -12.50 -29.16 -17.33
N THR A 353 -11.74 -28.16 -16.94
CA THR A 353 -12.20 -26.77 -16.79
C THR A 353 -11.85 -25.88 -17.97
N GLY A 354 -10.93 -26.30 -18.88
CA GLY A 354 -10.56 -25.54 -20.05
C GLY A 354 -9.13 -25.77 -20.51
N THR A 355 -8.59 -24.83 -21.27
CA THR A 355 -7.24 -24.85 -21.84
C THR A 355 -6.17 -24.65 -20.77
N VAL A 356 -5.25 -25.59 -20.65
CA VAL A 356 -4.14 -25.55 -19.69
C VAL A 356 -2.90 -24.93 -20.34
N VAL A 357 -2.44 -23.83 -19.78
CA VAL A 357 -1.17 -23.19 -20.14
C VAL A 357 -0.12 -23.55 -19.09
N ALA A 358 1.08 -23.88 -19.53
CA ALA A 358 2.21 -24.01 -18.62
C ALA A 358 3.34 -23.05 -19.03
N THR A 359 4.09 -22.58 -18.06
CA THR A 359 5.35 -21.84 -18.26
C THR A 359 6.37 -22.30 -17.23
N GLY A 360 7.65 -22.03 -17.41
CA GLY A 360 8.66 -22.51 -16.48
C GLY A 360 9.88 -21.62 -16.36
N GLY A 361 10.54 -21.72 -15.21
CA GLY A 361 11.76 -20.98 -14.94
C GLY A 361 12.22 -21.04 -13.49
N CYS A 362 13.39 -20.44 -13.23
CA CYS A 362 13.97 -20.39 -11.88
C CYS A 362 13.26 -19.36 -10.98
N PHE A 363 12.75 -18.27 -11.52
CA PHE A 363 12.07 -17.17 -10.81
C PHE A 363 12.79 -16.76 -9.52
N ASP A 364 14.13 -16.70 -9.56
CA ASP A 364 14.97 -16.52 -8.39
C ASP A 364 14.74 -15.15 -7.71
N ILE A 365 14.62 -14.09 -8.51
CA ILE A 365 14.12 -12.78 -8.05
C ILE A 365 12.99 -12.40 -9.01
N VAL A 366 11.76 -12.46 -8.52
CA VAL A 366 10.58 -12.06 -9.30
C VAL A 366 10.62 -10.54 -9.49
N HIS A 367 10.46 -10.08 -10.72
CA HIS A 367 10.42 -8.67 -11.11
C HIS A 367 9.30 -8.44 -12.13
N ALA A 368 8.95 -7.19 -12.39
CA ALA A 368 7.83 -6.84 -13.26
C ALA A 368 7.89 -7.46 -14.67
N GLY A 369 9.08 -7.77 -15.19
CA GLY A 369 9.23 -8.52 -16.44
C GLY A 369 8.70 -9.97 -16.34
N HIS A 370 8.95 -10.64 -15.21
CA HIS A 370 8.37 -11.96 -14.95
C HIS A 370 6.84 -11.90 -14.83
N VAL A 371 6.30 -10.89 -14.09
CA VAL A 371 4.86 -10.72 -13.94
C VAL A 371 4.19 -10.51 -15.31
N ALA A 372 4.71 -9.60 -16.13
CA ALA A 372 4.18 -9.35 -17.48
C ALA A 372 4.19 -10.60 -18.37
N THR A 373 5.25 -11.43 -18.27
CA THR A 373 5.33 -12.70 -19.01
C THR A 373 4.29 -13.70 -18.49
N LEU A 374 4.09 -13.81 -17.18
CA LEU A 374 3.08 -14.68 -16.57
C LEU A 374 1.66 -14.26 -16.95
N GLU A 375 1.35 -12.95 -16.90
CA GLU A 375 0.08 -12.41 -17.36
C GLU A 375 -0.17 -12.67 -18.86
N ALA A 376 0.86 -12.52 -19.69
CA ALA A 376 0.75 -12.82 -21.12
C ALA A 376 0.54 -14.33 -21.36
N ALA A 377 1.19 -15.20 -20.58
CA ALA A 377 0.98 -16.64 -20.63
C ALA A 377 -0.46 -16.99 -20.22
N ALA A 378 -0.97 -16.43 -19.12
CA ALA A 378 -2.32 -16.69 -18.63
C ALA A 378 -3.41 -16.36 -19.66
N ARG A 379 -3.21 -15.35 -20.51
CA ARG A 379 -4.17 -14.99 -21.58
C ARG A 379 -4.28 -16.03 -22.71
N LEU A 380 -3.42 -17.04 -22.73
CA LEU A 380 -3.41 -18.10 -23.75
C LEU A 380 -4.35 -19.27 -23.44
N GLY A 381 -4.95 -19.30 -22.24
CA GLY A 381 -5.88 -20.35 -21.80
C GLY A 381 -6.63 -19.99 -20.54
N ASP A 382 -7.28 -20.98 -19.94
CA ASP A 382 -8.17 -20.84 -18.79
C ASP A 382 -7.45 -21.07 -17.45
N SER A 383 -6.30 -21.77 -17.47
CA SER A 383 -5.47 -22.07 -16.31
C SER A 383 -4.00 -21.89 -16.62
N LEU A 384 -3.24 -21.23 -15.72
CA LEU A 384 -1.78 -21.13 -15.83
C LEU A 384 -1.09 -21.94 -14.74
N VAL A 385 -0.27 -22.91 -15.13
CA VAL A 385 0.60 -23.68 -14.26
C VAL A 385 2.05 -23.21 -14.42
N VAL A 386 2.69 -22.82 -13.32
CA VAL A 386 4.11 -22.43 -13.32
C VAL A 386 4.97 -23.59 -12.86
N LEU A 387 5.87 -24.05 -13.73
CA LEU A 387 6.88 -25.05 -13.43
C LEU A 387 8.13 -24.36 -12.86
N LEU A 388 8.37 -24.52 -11.56
CA LEU A 388 9.43 -23.85 -10.82
C LEU A 388 10.59 -24.80 -10.57
N ASN A 389 11.79 -24.44 -11.02
CA ASN A 389 13.00 -25.20 -10.70
C ASN A 389 13.26 -25.23 -9.19
N SER A 390 13.58 -26.42 -8.64
CA SER A 390 14.03 -26.58 -7.26
C SER A 390 15.30 -25.79 -6.97
N ASP A 391 15.65 -25.62 -5.70
CA ASP A 391 16.90 -24.97 -5.31
C ASP A 391 18.11 -25.75 -5.84
N ASP A 392 18.05 -27.09 -5.84
CA ASP A 392 19.13 -27.93 -6.32
C ASP A 392 19.27 -27.85 -7.85
N SER A 393 18.17 -27.85 -8.59
CA SER A 393 18.15 -27.61 -10.03
C SER A 393 18.75 -26.23 -10.37
N VAL A 394 18.37 -25.18 -9.66
CA VAL A 394 18.93 -23.83 -9.89
C VAL A 394 20.43 -23.78 -9.59
N ARG A 395 20.92 -24.46 -8.54
CA ARG A 395 22.35 -24.54 -8.24
C ARG A 395 23.14 -25.23 -9.35
N ARG A 396 22.59 -26.30 -9.91
CA ARG A 396 23.22 -27.01 -11.06
C ARG A 396 23.28 -26.12 -12.31
N LEU A 397 22.19 -25.37 -12.56
CA LEU A 397 22.07 -24.56 -13.78
C LEU A 397 22.80 -23.21 -13.71
N LYS A 398 22.84 -22.57 -12.53
CA LYS A 398 23.31 -21.17 -12.38
C LYS A 398 24.46 -21.01 -11.39
N GLY A 399 24.94 -22.12 -10.80
CA GLY A 399 26.08 -22.11 -9.88
C GLY A 399 25.67 -22.05 -8.40
N PRO A 400 26.63 -22.29 -7.48
CA PRO A 400 26.37 -22.55 -6.06
C PRO A 400 25.87 -21.32 -5.26
N SER A 401 26.02 -20.12 -5.80
CA SER A 401 25.50 -18.87 -5.18
C SER A 401 24.03 -18.58 -5.51
N ARG A 402 23.37 -19.48 -6.25
CA ARG A 402 21.97 -19.35 -6.67
C ARG A 402 21.17 -20.57 -6.21
N PRO A 403 19.86 -20.45 -5.93
CA PRO A 403 19.08 -19.23 -5.96
C PRO A 403 19.36 -18.34 -4.73
N VAL A 404 19.00 -17.06 -4.82
CA VAL A 404 19.03 -16.11 -3.69
C VAL A 404 17.84 -16.35 -2.77
N ILE A 405 16.67 -16.67 -3.34
CA ILE A 405 15.40 -16.92 -2.63
C ILE A 405 15.09 -18.41 -2.64
N PRO A 406 14.84 -19.04 -1.47
CA PRO A 406 14.50 -20.46 -1.38
C PRO A 406 13.25 -20.83 -2.20
N GLN A 407 13.20 -22.07 -2.73
CA GLN A 407 12.08 -22.54 -3.58
C GLN A 407 10.70 -22.37 -2.93
N ALA A 408 10.59 -22.56 -1.60
CA ALA A 408 9.33 -22.42 -0.90
C ALA A 408 8.80 -20.96 -0.95
N ASP A 409 9.69 -19.97 -0.82
CA ASP A 409 9.32 -18.56 -0.88
C ASP A 409 9.07 -18.12 -2.33
N ARG A 410 9.86 -18.63 -3.30
CA ARG A 410 9.62 -18.41 -4.73
C ARG A 410 8.26 -18.97 -5.15
N ALA A 411 7.92 -20.18 -4.71
CA ALA A 411 6.62 -20.80 -4.99
C ALA A 411 5.47 -20.01 -4.38
N ARG A 412 5.63 -19.54 -3.12
CA ARG A 412 4.63 -18.71 -2.44
C ARG A 412 4.39 -17.38 -3.15
N LEU A 413 5.47 -16.72 -3.61
CA LEU A 413 5.37 -15.47 -4.38
C LEU A 413 4.63 -15.68 -5.71
N LEU A 414 4.93 -16.76 -6.43
CA LEU A 414 4.27 -17.08 -7.69
C LEU A 414 2.81 -17.46 -7.49
N ALA A 415 2.49 -18.25 -6.47
CA ALA A 415 1.12 -18.65 -6.15
C ALA A 415 0.24 -17.49 -5.65
N ALA A 416 0.86 -16.38 -5.21
CA ALA A 416 0.14 -15.15 -4.81
C ALA A 416 -0.23 -14.26 -6.01
N LEU A 417 0.19 -14.61 -7.24
CA LEU A 417 -0.18 -13.88 -8.44
C LEU A 417 -1.53 -14.38 -8.98
N ASP A 418 -2.51 -13.51 -9.13
CA ASP A 418 -3.87 -13.87 -9.59
C ASP A 418 -3.90 -14.58 -10.95
N CYS A 419 -2.92 -14.33 -11.80
CA CYS A 419 -2.79 -15.00 -13.09
C CYS A 419 -2.25 -16.44 -12.99
N VAL A 420 -1.79 -16.90 -11.81
CA VAL A 420 -1.21 -18.23 -11.60
C VAL A 420 -2.23 -19.14 -10.90
N THR A 421 -2.61 -20.23 -11.57
CA THR A 421 -3.55 -21.20 -11.03
C THR A 421 -2.86 -22.18 -10.08
N GLU A 422 -1.64 -22.64 -10.41
CA GLU A 422 -0.90 -23.61 -9.61
C GLU A 422 0.61 -23.47 -9.86
N VAL A 423 1.42 -23.82 -8.85
CA VAL A 423 2.88 -23.85 -8.95
C VAL A 423 3.37 -25.27 -8.67
N VAL A 424 4.10 -25.86 -9.61
CA VAL A 424 4.69 -27.19 -9.49
C VAL A 424 6.20 -27.04 -9.40
N ILE A 425 6.81 -27.49 -8.29
CA ILE A 425 8.26 -27.54 -8.12
C ILE A 425 8.78 -28.82 -8.73
N PHE A 426 9.84 -28.73 -9.53
CA PHE A 426 10.51 -29.89 -10.13
C PHE A 426 12.03 -29.81 -9.96
N ASP A 427 12.70 -30.97 -9.90
CA ASP A 427 14.13 -31.04 -9.59
C ASP A 427 15.01 -31.30 -10.80
N GLU A 428 14.43 -31.69 -11.92
CA GLU A 428 15.15 -31.91 -13.17
C GLU A 428 15.76 -30.61 -13.73
N ASP A 429 16.80 -30.74 -14.57
CA ASP A 429 17.46 -29.57 -15.17
C ASP A 429 16.65 -28.97 -16.34
N ASP A 430 15.76 -29.77 -16.94
CA ASP A 430 14.79 -29.33 -17.93
C ASP A 430 13.37 -29.77 -17.57
N PRO A 431 12.32 -29.06 -18.03
CA PRO A 431 10.93 -29.35 -17.64
C PRO A 431 10.29 -30.49 -18.43
N GLY A 432 11.01 -31.18 -19.31
CA GLY A 432 10.45 -32.18 -20.24
C GLY A 432 9.67 -33.28 -19.53
N ALA A 433 10.21 -33.84 -18.44
CA ALA A 433 9.57 -34.92 -17.70
C ALA A 433 8.29 -34.46 -17.00
N VAL A 434 8.26 -33.24 -16.45
CA VAL A 434 7.06 -32.69 -15.80
C VAL A 434 6.01 -32.25 -16.83
N LEU A 435 6.43 -31.78 -18.02
CA LEU A 435 5.54 -31.46 -19.14
C LEU A 435 4.86 -32.71 -19.72
N ASP A 436 5.58 -33.84 -19.84
CA ASP A 436 5.00 -35.11 -20.32
C ASP A 436 3.87 -35.61 -19.37
N ARG A 437 3.98 -35.33 -18.08
CA ARG A 437 2.98 -35.68 -17.04
C ARG A 437 1.81 -34.69 -17.00
N LEU A 438 2.11 -33.40 -17.03
CA LEU A 438 1.09 -32.33 -16.95
C LEU A 438 0.25 -32.28 -18.23
N ARG A 439 0.87 -32.51 -19.38
CA ARG A 439 0.29 -32.43 -20.74
C ARG A 439 -0.47 -31.14 -20.98
N PRO A 440 0.21 -29.98 -20.90
CA PRO A 440 -0.47 -28.71 -21.14
C PRO A 440 -0.84 -28.57 -22.62
N ASP A 441 -1.95 -27.86 -22.90
CA ASP A 441 -2.37 -27.50 -24.27
C ASP A 441 -1.44 -26.44 -24.86
N VAL A 442 -0.85 -25.59 -24.01
CA VAL A 442 0.08 -24.53 -24.41
C VAL A 442 1.29 -24.50 -23.48
N TRP A 443 2.49 -24.56 -24.08
CA TRP A 443 3.73 -24.22 -23.39
C TRP A 443 4.16 -22.82 -23.77
N ALA A 444 4.19 -21.89 -22.81
CA ALA A 444 4.57 -20.50 -23.00
C ALA A 444 5.99 -20.26 -22.48
N LYS A 445 6.88 -19.75 -23.32
CA LYS A 445 8.27 -19.42 -22.95
C LYS A 445 8.55 -17.95 -23.23
N GLY A 446 9.04 -17.21 -22.22
CA GLY A 446 9.49 -15.83 -22.41
C GLY A 446 10.93 -15.76 -22.91
N GLY A 447 11.20 -15.01 -23.96
CA GLY A 447 12.55 -14.79 -24.49
C GLY A 447 12.63 -14.76 -26.01
N ASP A 448 13.83 -14.55 -26.54
CA ASP A 448 14.13 -14.50 -27.98
C ASP A 448 14.48 -15.89 -28.51
N TYR A 449 13.62 -16.87 -28.26
CA TYR A 449 13.80 -18.24 -28.73
C TYR A 449 13.01 -18.49 -30.01
N VAL A 450 13.52 -19.36 -30.85
CA VAL A 450 12.72 -20.00 -31.91
C VAL A 450 12.03 -21.22 -31.32
N ALA A 451 10.70 -21.29 -31.43
CA ALA A 451 9.90 -22.35 -30.78
C ALA A 451 10.38 -23.77 -31.13
N ASP A 452 10.96 -23.96 -32.34
CA ASP A 452 11.45 -25.26 -32.84
C ASP A 452 12.79 -25.65 -32.21
N ASP A 453 13.56 -24.72 -31.68
CA ASP A 453 14.87 -24.95 -31.07
C ASP A 453 14.80 -25.30 -29.57
N LEU A 454 13.62 -25.24 -28.96
CA LEU A 454 13.44 -25.58 -27.57
C LEU A 454 13.36 -27.10 -27.37
N PRO A 455 14.20 -27.69 -26.50
CA PRO A 455 14.21 -29.14 -26.24
C PRO A 455 12.84 -29.70 -25.83
N GLU A 456 12.10 -28.95 -25.05
CA GLU A 456 10.77 -29.30 -24.53
C GLU A 456 9.66 -29.27 -25.61
N SER A 457 9.90 -28.65 -26.76
CA SER A 457 8.90 -28.54 -27.84
C SER A 457 8.44 -29.89 -28.40
N ALA A 458 9.35 -30.87 -28.49
CA ALA A 458 9.01 -32.20 -28.95
C ALA A 458 8.07 -32.92 -28.01
N VAL A 459 8.24 -32.74 -26.69
CA VAL A 459 7.39 -33.34 -25.65
C VAL A 459 5.98 -32.75 -25.73
N VAL A 460 5.85 -31.42 -25.76
CA VAL A 460 4.56 -30.74 -25.81
C VAL A 460 3.77 -31.09 -27.08
N ARG A 461 4.43 -31.09 -28.23
CA ARG A 461 3.80 -31.47 -29.51
C ARG A 461 3.41 -32.95 -29.56
N GLY A 462 4.18 -33.82 -28.88
CA GLY A 462 3.92 -35.26 -28.81
C GLY A 462 2.55 -35.64 -28.26
N HIS A 463 1.98 -34.79 -27.38
CA HIS A 463 0.62 -34.96 -26.85
C HIS A 463 -0.40 -33.92 -27.40
N GLY A 464 -0.05 -33.28 -28.53
CA GLY A 464 -1.00 -32.38 -29.23
C GLY A 464 -0.99 -30.92 -28.74
N GLY A 465 -0.13 -30.56 -27.78
CA GLY A 465 0.02 -29.20 -27.32
C GLY A 465 0.81 -28.31 -28.31
N ARG A 466 0.74 -26.99 -28.11
CA ARG A 466 1.47 -26.00 -28.91
C ARG A 466 2.47 -25.22 -28.06
N VAL A 467 3.55 -24.75 -28.69
CA VAL A 467 4.56 -23.91 -28.06
C VAL A 467 4.38 -22.46 -28.51
N VAL A 468 4.34 -21.52 -27.55
CA VAL A 468 4.22 -20.10 -27.82
C VAL A 468 5.40 -19.37 -27.19
N VAL A 469 6.13 -18.58 -28.00
CA VAL A 469 7.19 -17.71 -27.50
C VAL A 469 6.60 -16.32 -27.23
N LEU A 470 6.77 -15.85 -26.00
CA LEU A 470 6.33 -14.54 -25.57
C LEU A 470 7.49 -13.54 -25.72
N PRO A 471 7.24 -12.33 -26.26
CA PRO A 471 8.28 -11.32 -26.42
C PRO A 471 8.86 -10.91 -25.06
N PHE A 472 10.18 -10.72 -25.03
CA PHE A 472 10.89 -10.28 -23.83
C PHE A 472 10.63 -8.79 -23.57
N VAL A 473 10.38 -8.42 -22.31
CA VAL A 473 10.30 -7.01 -21.92
C VAL A 473 11.72 -6.50 -21.70
N GLU A 474 12.24 -5.68 -22.62
CA GLU A 474 13.61 -5.16 -22.60
C GLU A 474 13.96 -4.43 -21.29
N GLY A 475 15.21 -4.58 -20.86
CA GLY A 475 15.81 -3.83 -19.75
C GLY A 475 15.61 -4.40 -18.35
N ARG A 476 14.99 -5.59 -18.18
CA ARG A 476 14.73 -6.20 -16.87
C ARG A 476 15.23 -7.64 -16.79
N SER A 477 16.44 -7.83 -16.25
CA SER A 477 16.96 -9.17 -15.93
C SER A 477 17.44 -9.23 -14.48
N THR A 478 17.26 -10.38 -13.84
CA THR A 478 17.77 -10.69 -12.49
C THR A 478 19.27 -10.42 -12.38
N THR A 479 20.05 -10.72 -13.42
CA THR A 479 21.50 -10.48 -13.47
C THR A 479 21.80 -8.98 -13.42
N ALA A 480 21.07 -8.15 -14.17
CA ALA A 480 21.24 -6.69 -14.14
C ALA A 480 20.84 -6.05 -12.80
N ILE A 481 19.91 -6.66 -12.07
CA ILE A 481 19.52 -6.22 -10.72
C ILE A 481 20.66 -6.52 -9.73
N LEU A 482 21.20 -7.71 -9.75
CA LEU A 482 22.30 -8.14 -8.88
C LEU A 482 23.60 -7.37 -9.17
N ASP A 483 23.95 -7.13 -10.43
CA ASP A 483 25.13 -6.35 -10.82
C ASP A 483 25.04 -4.89 -10.39
N ARG A 484 23.85 -4.31 -10.38
CA ARG A 484 23.63 -2.95 -9.81
C ARG A 484 23.80 -2.92 -8.30
N SER A 485 23.24 -3.92 -7.60
CA SER A 485 23.38 -4.05 -6.15
C SER A 485 24.82 -4.26 -5.72
N ALA A 486 25.57 -5.11 -6.42
CA ALA A 486 27.00 -5.35 -6.16
C ALA A 486 27.86 -4.10 -6.38
N ARG A 487 27.58 -3.31 -7.42
CA ARG A 487 28.28 -2.03 -7.69
C ARG A 487 27.95 -0.97 -6.64
N SER A 488 26.73 -0.94 -6.13
CA SER A 488 26.31 0.00 -5.08
C SER A 488 26.97 -0.33 -3.73
N SER A 489 27.18 -1.60 -3.40
CA SER A 489 27.89 -2.01 -2.17
C SER A 489 29.40 -1.80 -2.27
N ALA A 490 30.02 -1.99 -3.44
CA ALA A 490 31.44 -1.72 -3.65
C ALA A 490 31.80 -0.23 -3.54
N SER A 491 30.88 0.66 -3.91
CA SER A 491 31.09 2.10 -3.75
C SER A 491 31.01 2.59 -2.28
N ARG A 492 30.34 1.85 -1.40
CA ARG A 492 30.24 2.17 0.04
C ARG A 492 31.46 1.72 0.86
N THR A 493 32.23 0.76 0.38
CA THR A 493 33.45 0.26 1.06
C THR A 493 34.71 1.08 0.72
N SER A 494 34.63 2.00 -0.25
CA SER A 494 35.78 2.83 -0.67
C SER A 494 35.95 4.16 0.10
N THR A 495 35.15 4.43 1.16
CA THR A 495 35.34 5.59 2.04
C THR A 495 35.93 5.19 3.38
N ALA A 496 37.02 4.41 3.38
CA ALA A 496 37.91 4.26 4.53
C ALA A 496 38.78 5.51 4.65
N ARG A 497 38.56 6.23 5.71
CA ARG A 497 39.22 7.43 6.21
C ARG A 497 40.74 7.23 6.26
N PRO A 498 41.59 8.16 5.73
CA PRO A 498 43.00 8.06 5.94
C PRO A 498 43.35 8.38 7.40
N THR A 499 44.03 7.46 8.04
CA THR A 499 44.64 7.63 9.37
C THR A 499 45.73 8.72 9.31
N MET A 500 45.51 9.80 10.03
CA MET A 500 46.54 10.81 10.28
C MET A 500 47.54 10.25 11.28
N THR A 501 48.78 10.12 10.87
CA THR A 501 49.95 9.95 11.75
C THR A 501 50.39 11.32 12.30
N PRO A 502 50.67 11.46 13.60
CA PRO A 502 51.16 12.72 14.15
C PRO A 502 52.67 12.87 13.93
N THR A 503 53.10 13.90 13.22
CA THR A 503 54.49 14.30 13.16
C THR A 503 54.72 15.51 14.07
N ALA A 504 55.81 15.44 14.80
CA ALA A 504 56.22 16.30 15.91
C ALA A 504 56.49 17.77 15.54
N ALA A 505 56.30 18.59 16.53
CA ALA A 505 56.57 20.02 16.54
C ALA A 505 58.04 20.34 16.39
N THR A 506 58.37 21.42 15.64
CA THR A 506 59.56 22.22 15.88
C THR A 506 59.21 23.69 15.67
N SER A 507 59.57 24.45 16.70
CA SER A 507 59.50 25.90 16.92
C SER A 507 60.31 26.72 15.93
N ALA A 508 59.79 27.84 15.46
CA ALA A 508 60.47 29.14 15.35
C ALA A 508 59.51 30.23 14.81
N ALA A 509 59.33 31.27 15.57
CA ALA A 509 58.81 32.58 15.19
C ALA A 509 59.98 33.57 15.11
N PRO A 510 59.77 34.88 14.78
CA PRO A 510 58.93 35.55 13.83
C PRO A 510 59.66 36.54 12.90
N ALA A 511 59.01 37.07 11.86
CA ALA A 511 59.41 38.39 11.36
C ALA A 511 58.22 39.06 10.63
N THR A 512 57.88 40.20 11.14
CA THR A 512 57.03 41.30 10.66
C THR A 512 57.34 41.74 9.22
N THR A 513 56.32 42.12 8.45
CA THR A 513 56.15 43.42 7.79
C THR A 513 54.83 43.45 6.97
N SER A 514 53.93 44.33 7.34
CA SER A 514 52.97 45.04 6.48
C SER A 514 53.64 46.30 5.89
N PRO A 515 53.03 47.13 5.02
CA PRO A 515 51.81 47.03 4.21
C PRO A 515 52.02 47.46 2.75
N THR A 516 51.05 47.40 1.90
CA THR A 516 50.56 48.56 1.09
C THR A 516 49.35 48.23 0.22
N LEU A 517 48.37 49.12 0.31
CA LEU A 517 47.26 49.37 -0.60
C LEU A 517 47.70 49.64 -2.03
N LYS A 518 46.92 49.29 -3.03
CA LYS A 518 46.53 50.16 -4.12
C LYS A 518 45.24 49.67 -4.78
N GLU A 519 44.33 50.66 -4.92
CA GLU A 519 43.09 50.72 -5.68
C GLU A 519 43.29 50.65 -7.19
N SER A 520 42.09 50.54 -7.81
CA SER A 520 41.66 50.96 -9.17
C SER A 520 41.78 49.92 -10.28
N SER A 521 40.69 49.48 -10.85
CA SER A 521 39.66 50.09 -11.70
C SER A 521 38.55 49.10 -11.91
#